data_c03c3a9e99239b83d2d5771075e31408
#
_entry.id   c03c3a9e99239b83d2d5771075e31408
#
_cell.length_a   1.000
_cell.length_b   1.000
_cell.length_c   1.000
_cell.angle_alpha   90.00
_cell.angle_beta   90.00
_cell.angle_gamma   90.00
#
_symmetry.space_group_name_H-M   'P 1'
#
loop_
_entity.id
_entity.type
_entity.pdbx_description
1 polymer ?
#
loop_
_entity_poly.entity_id
_entity_poly.type
_entity_poly.pdbx_seq_one_letter_code
_entity_poly.pdbx_strand_id
1 'polypeptide(L)'
;IKGSVFDAEIPGFINSPNNIEESIRVELEESIKFGVVASTKHPDVNYDKVNYSNEPWANQPYQTITYTSAHDNYTLWDKLQLTNKDASDKELVQMNKMAAAIVLTSQGVPFIHAGDEFARTKINSDGTLNHNSYNAPDSVNKLDYSRLEKYSDVAEYYKGLIEFRKQHESLRM
;
A
#
# COMPACT_ATOMS: atom_id res chain seq x y z
N ILE A 1 2.56 0.81 5.17
CA ILE A 1 1.65 -0.27 4.75
C ILE A 1 2.43 -1.44 4.16
N LYS A 2 3.13 -1.29 3.02
CA LYS A 2 3.88 -2.36 2.32
C LYS A 2 5.35 -2.53 2.76
N GLY A 3 5.81 -1.78 3.74
CA GLY A 3 7.19 -1.84 4.27
C GLY A 3 8.10 -0.72 3.79
N SER A 4 9.39 -0.89 4.06
CA SER A 4 10.42 0.12 3.74
C SER A 4 10.51 0.39 2.24
N VAL A 5 10.71 1.64 1.88
CA VAL A 5 11.05 2.07 0.51
C VAL A 5 12.56 2.07 0.27
N PHE A 6 13.35 2.09 1.35
CA PHE A 6 14.82 2.11 1.30
C PHE A 6 15.42 0.70 1.29
N ASP A 7 14.68 -0.29 1.81
CA ASP A 7 15.08 -1.70 1.83
C ASP A 7 13.96 -2.57 1.23
N ALA A 8 14.27 -3.20 0.12
CA ALA A 8 13.32 -4.01 -0.63
C ALA A 8 12.79 -5.22 0.14
N GLU A 9 13.57 -5.78 1.05
CA GLU A 9 13.24 -7.02 1.77
C GLU A 9 12.50 -6.77 3.10
N ILE A 10 12.47 -5.53 3.61
CA ILE A 10 11.74 -5.21 4.85
C ILE A 10 10.24 -5.08 4.55
N PRO A 11 9.41 -6.01 5.08
CA PRO A 11 7.96 -5.98 4.90
C PRO A 11 7.31 -4.88 5.74
N GLY A 12 6.05 -4.59 5.46
CA GLY A 12 5.20 -3.73 6.26
C GLY A 12 4.06 -4.52 6.90
N PHE A 13 3.04 -3.82 7.35
CA PHE A 13 1.91 -4.41 8.07
C PHE A 13 1.19 -5.52 7.29
N ILE A 14 0.93 -5.31 5.99
CA ILE A 14 0.12 -6.24 5.18
C ILE A 14 0.86 -7.49 4.71
N ASN A 15 2.18 -7.47 4.74
CA ASN A 15 3.05 -8.49 4.16
C ASN A 15 4.13 -9.00 5.13
N SER A 16 3.95 -8.73 6.43
CA SER A 16 4.79 -9.30 7.48
C SER A 16 4.54 -10.78 7.69
N PRO A 17 5.58 -11.57 8.00
CA PRO A 17 5.38 -12.96 8.38
C PRO A 17 4.65 -13.10 9.72
N ASN A 18 3.91 -14.21 9.90
CA ASN A 18 3.12 -14.45 11.12
C ASN A 18 3.94 -14.55 12.41
N ASN A 19 5.24 -14.86 12.29
CA ASN A 19 6.18 -15.00 13.40
C ASN A 19 7.07 -13.79 13.65
N ILE A 20 6.66 -12.60 13.18
CA ILE A 20 7.37 -11.36 13.43
C ILE A 20 7.44 -11.06 14.94
N GLU A 21 8.54 -10.44 15.38
CA GLU A 21 8.69 -10.03 16.78
C GLU A 21 7.56 -9.10 17.22
N GLU A 22 7.08 -9.29 18.44
CA GLU A 22 5.96 -8.53 19.02
C GLU A 22 6.21 -7.01 19.00
N SER A 23 7.45 -6.58 19.29
CA SER A 23 7.83 -5.17 19.25
C SER A 23 7.65 -4.54 17.87
N ILE A 24 8.06 -5.26 16.81
CA ILE A 24 7.91 -4.80 15.42
C ILE A 24 6.44 -4.82 15.02
N ARG A 25 5.68 -5.84 15.44
CA ARG A 25 4.24 -5.91 15.18
C ARG A 25 3.51 -4.70 15.76
N VAL A 26 3.79 -4.35 17.01
CA VAL A 26 3.21 -3.17 17.67
C VAL A 26 3.56 -1.88 16.91
N GLU A 27 4.81 -1.70 16.48
CA GLU A 27 5.21 -0.52 15.70
C GLU A 27 4.49 -0.42 14.36
N LEU A 28 4.29 -1.55 13.67
CA LEU A 28 3.53 -1.59 12.43
C LEU A 28 2.04 -1.27 12.65
N GLU A 29 1.44 -1.82 13.70
CA GLU A 29 0.04 -1.55 14.08
C GLU A 29 -0.18 -0.08 14.42
N GLU A 30 0.66 0.52 15.24
CA GLU A 30 0.56 1.93 15.61
C GLU A 30 0.79 2.85 14.40
N SER A 31 1.73 2.48 13.51
CA SER A 31 1.94 3.21 12.25
C SER A 31 0.73 3.14 11.32
N ILE A 32 -0.01 2.01 11.29
CA ILE A 32 -1.27 1.91 10.54
C ILE A 32 -2.37 2.76 11.20
N LYS A 33 -2.55 2.69 12.52
CA LYS A 33 -3.51 3.55 13.25
C LYS A 33 -3.25 5.02 12.94
N PHE A 34 -1.99 5.45 13.01
CA PHE A 34 -1.58 6.81 12.69
C PHE A 34 -1.91 7.21 11.24
N GLY A 35 -1.67 6.32 10.28
CA GLY A 35 -2.04 6.53 8.88
C GLY A 35 -3.55 6.58 8.65
N VAL A 36 -4.32 5.71 9.33
CA VAL A 36 -5.78 5.64 9.21
C VAL A 36 -6.45 6.94 9.66
N VAL A 37 -5.92 7.58 10.70
CA VAL A 37 -6.40 8.90 11.18
C VAL A 37 -5.74 10.08 10.47
N ALA A 38 -5.12 9.83 9.30
CA ALA A 38 -4.48 10.85 8.48
C ALA A 38 -3.43 11.68 9.22
N SER A 39 -2.64 11.03 10.07
CA SER A 39 -1.56 11.66 10.86
C SER A 39 -2.03 12.82 11.76
N THR A 40 -3.31 12.88 12.07
CA THR A 40 -3.91 13.81 13.03
C THR A 40 -3.79 13.27 14.46
N LYS A 41 -4.04 14.11 15.44
CA LYS A 41 -4.03 13.70 16.84
C LYS A 41 -5.22 12.78 17.15
N HIS A 42 -4.92 11.60 17.71
CA HIS A 42 -5.94 10.64 18.13
C HIS A 42 -5.55 9.97 19.47
N PRO A 43 -6.50 9.75 20.39
CA PRO A 43 -6.19 9.19 21.71
C PRO A 43 -5.72 7.73 21.68
N ASP A 44 -6.11 6.96 20.67
CA ASP A 44 -5.78 5.53 20.54
C ASP A 44 -4.48 5.27 19.75
N VAL A 45 -3.70 6.32 19.42
CA VAL A 45 -2.40 6.21 18.77
C VAL A 45 -1.29 6.39 19.80
N ASN A 46 -0.45 5.38 19.95
CA ASN A 46 0.78 5.47 20.73
C ASN A 46 1.92 5.99 19.84
N TYR A 47 2.15 7.31 19.91
CA TYR A 47 3.13 8.00 19.06
C TYR A 47 4.57 7.54 19.28
N ASP A 48 4.92 7.04 20.47
CA ASP A 48 6.26 6.50 20.76
C ASP A 48 6.57 5.21 19.97
N LYS A 49 5.54 4.60 19.37
CA LYS A 49 5.63 3.38 18.56
C LYS A 49 5.38 3.61 17.07
N VAL A 50 5.10 4.83 16.66
CA VAL A 50 4.91 5.15 15.24
C VAL A 50 6.25 5.28 14.53
N ASN A 51 6.40 4.59 13.40
CA ASN A 51 7.59 4.73 12.56
C ASN A 51 7.64 6.12 11.91
N TYR A 52 8.81 6.74 11.94
CA TYR A 52 9.12 8.05 11.31
C TYR A 52 8.41 9.27 11.92
N SER A 53 7.63 9.12 12.98
CA SER A 53 7.02 10.25 13.67
C SER A 53 6.66 9.88 15.10
N ASN A 54 6.96 10.73 16.06
CA ASN A 54 6.59 10.57 17.46
C ASN A 54 5.54 11.58 17.93
N GLU A 55 4.94 12.30 16.99
CA GLU A 55 3.87 13.27 17.23
C GLU A 55 2.97 13.42 15.99
N PRO A 56 1.71 13.88 16.14
CA PRO A 56 0.87 14.24 15.00
C PRO A 56 1.47 15.44 14.26
N TRP A 57 1.47 15.39 12.92
CA TRP A 57 1.97 16.49 12.09
C TRP A 57 0.88 17.15 11.24
N ALA A 58 -0.31 16.55 11.14
CA ALA A 58 -1.45 17.12 10.45
C ALA A 58 -2.47 17.63 11.45
N ASN A 59 -3.01 18.83 11.20
CA ASN A 59 -4.11 19.39 11.99
C ASN A 59 -5.48 18.92 11.48
N GLN A 60 -5.56 18.59 10.18
CA GLN A 60 -6.79 18.16 9.52
C GLN A 60 -6.48 17.00 8.55
N PRO A 61 -7.40 16.04 8.40
CA PRO A 61 -7.19 14.88 7.53
C PRO A 61 -6.85 15.23 6.07
N TYR A 62 -7.46 16.27 5.50
CA TYR A 62 -7.21 16.68 4.11
C TYR A 62 -5.79 17.20 3.84
N GLN A 63 -4.96 17.37 4.88
CA GLN A 63 -3.55 17.76 4.73
C GLN A 63 -2.64 16.57 4.43
N THR A 64 -3.18 15.35 4.39
CA THR A 64 -2.39 14.14 4.15
C THR A 64 -2.87 13.37 2.93
N ILE A 65 -1.91 12.67 2.30
CA ILE A 65 -2.19 11.73 1.21
C ILE A 65 -1.86 10.32 1.68
N THR A 66 -2.85 9.43 1.64
CA THR A 66 -2.70 8.02 2.01
C THR A 66 -2.54 7.16 0.76
N TYR A 67 -1.44 6.41 0.66
CA TYR A 67 -1.14 5.56 -0.49
C TYR A 67 -0.21 4.40 -0.13
N THR A 68 -0.13 3.42 -1.02
CA THR A 68 0.77 2.26 -0.90
C THR A 68 1.95 2.32 -1.85
N SER A 69 1.75 2.87 -3.04
CA SER A 69 2.78 3.02 -4.07
C SER A 69 2.55 4.28 -4.90
N ALA A 70 3.62 4.77 -5.49
CA ALA A 70 3.65 5.87 -6.44
C ALA A 70 4.54 5.50 -7.63
N HIS A 71 4.93 6.47 -8.47
CA HIS A 71 5.78 6.20 -9.63
C HIS A 71 7.20 5.74 -9.26
N ASP A 72 7.72 6.19 -8.11
CA ASP A 72 9.03 5.78 -7.58
C ASP A 72 8.96 4.45 -6.82
N ASN A 73 10.11 3.77 -6.74
CA ASN A 73 10.27 2.49 -6.07
C ASN A 73 9.45 1.35 -6.70
N TYR A 74 9.42 0.21 -6.01
CA TYR A 74 8.62 -0.94 -6.45
C TYR A 74 7.12 -0.64 -6.42
N THR A 75 6.38 -1.15 -7.40
CA THR A 75 4.91 -1.18 -7.33
C THR A 75 4.46 -1.91 -6.07
N LEU A 76 3.17 -1.80 -5.72
CA LEU A 76 2.63 -2.60 -4.63
C LEU A 76 2.85 -4.09 -4.87
N TRP A 77 2.47 -4.58 -6.06
CA TRP A 77 2.59 -5.99 -6.42
C TRP A 77 4.03 -6.51 -6.38
N ASP A 78 4.98 -5.76 -6.94
CA ASP A 78 6.39 -6.13 -6.95
C ASP A 78 6.97 -6.22 -5.54
N LYS A 79 6.61 -5.27 -4.66
CA LYS A 79 7.04 -5.30 -3.26
C LYS A 79 6.48 -6.51 -2.52
N LEU A 80 5.21 -6.87 -2.74
CA LEU A 80 4.60 -8.06 -2.14
C LEU A 80 5.33 -9.33 -2.58
N GLN A 81 5.68 -9.47 -3.86
CA GLN A 81 6.44 -10.61 -4.37
C GLN A 81 7.85 -10.70 -3.76
N LEU A 82 8.54 -9.57 -3.61
CA LEU A 82 9.90 -9.53 -3.05
C LEU A 82 9.93 -9.95 -1.57
N THR A 83 8.96 -9.52 -0.81
CA THR A 83 8.90 -9.80 0.65
C THR A 83 8.26 -11.14 0.98
N ASN A 84 7.53 -11.76 0.05
CA ASN A 84 6.80 -13.02 0.26
C ASN A 84 7.05 -13.98 -0.91
N LYS A 85 8.32 -14.40 -1.06
CA LYS A 85 8.80 -15.19 -2.20
C LYS A 85 8.06 -16.53 -2.38
N ASP A 86 7.59 -17.12 -1.27
CA ASP A 86 6.88 -18.40 -1.26
C ASP A 86 5.35 -18.26 -1.26
N ALA A 87 4.84 -17.02 -1.28
CA ALA A 87 3.40 -16.77 -1.28
C ALA A 87 2.76 -17.15 -2.62
N SER A 88 1.60 -17.78 -2.54
CA SER A 88 0.76 -18.03 -3.71
C SER A 88 0.18 -16.72 -4.28
N ASP A 89 -0.19 -16.73 -5.55
CA ASP A 89 -0.93 -15.61 -6.18
C ASP A 89 -2.16 -15.19 -5.36
N LYS A 90 -2.85 -16.17 -4.76
CA LYS A 90 -4.04 -15.90 -3.94
C LYS A 90 -3.69 -15.10 -2.68
N GLU A 91 -2.59 -15.43 -2.01
CA GLU A 91 -2.11 -14.69 -0.85
C GLU A 91 -1.66 -13.28 -1.22
N LEU A 92 -0.91 -13.14 -2.32
CA LEU A 92 -0.52 -11.82 -2.84
C LEU A 92 -1.74 -10.95 -3.19
N VAL A 93 -2.78 -11.54 -3.78
CA VAL A 93 -4.08 -10.86 -4.04
C VAL A 93 -4.74 -10.41 -2.74
N GLN A 94 -4.74 -11.23 -1.69
CA GLN A 94 -5.31 -10.83 -0.40
C GLN A 94 -4.54 -9.67 0.23
N MET A 95 -3.20 -9.68 0.16
CA MET A 95 -2.35 -8.57 0.62
C MET A 95 -2.63 -7.28 -0.16
N ASN A 96 -2.77 -7.37 -1.49
CA ASN A 96 -3.13 -6.22 -2.34
C ASN A 96 -4.50 -5.64 -1.95
N LYS A 97 -5.51 -6.50 -1.79
CA LYS A 97 -6.86 -6.09 -1.33
C LYS A 97 -6.83 -5.45 0.05
N MET A 98 -6.03 -5.98 0.99
CA MET A 98 -5.86 -5.38 2.31
C MET A 98 -5.22 -3.98 2.22
N ALA A 99 -4.22 -3.81 1.35
CA ALA A 99 -3.63 -2.50 1.07
C ALA A 99 -4.66 -1.49 0.56
N ALA A 100 -5.49 -1.90 -0.41
CA ALA A 100 -6.59 -1.10 -0.95
C ALA A 100 -7.60 -0.71 0.13
N ALA A 101 -7.99 -1.67 0.98
CA ALA A 101 -8.92 -1.44 2.09
C ALA A 101 -8.37 -0.36 3.03
N ILE A 102 -7.12 -0.49 3.49
CA ILE A 102 -6.48 0.50 4.38
C ILE A 102 -6.48 1.88 3.73
N VAL A 103 -6.05 2.01 2.47
CA VAL A 103 -5.97 3.31 1.79
C VAL A 103 -7.35 3.94 1.61
N LEU A 104 -8.32 3.17 1.11
CA LEU A 104 -9.61 3.69 0.70
C LEU A 104 -10.60 3.87 1.87
N THR A 105 -10.32 3.29 3.04
CA THR A 105 -11.12 3.51 4.27
C THR A 105 -10.42 4.40 5.30
N SER A 106 -9.20 4.86 5.04
CA SER A 106 -8.53 5.85 5.89
C SER A 106 -9.09 7.25 5.69
N GLN A 107 -8.90 8.09 6.69
CA GLN A 107 -9.09 9.54 6.58
C GLN A 107 -8.05 10.13 5.59
N GLY A 108 -8.24 11.40 5.20
CA GLY A 108 -7.33 12.10 4.30
C GLY A 108 -7.63 11.85 2.82
N VAL A 109 -6.69 12.23 1.97
CA VAL A 109 -6.81 12.12 0.51
C VAL A 109 -6.23 10.79 0.04
N PRO A 110 -7.04 9.84 -0.45
CA PRO A 110 -6.51 8.58 -0.97
C PRO A 110 -5.85 8.79 -2.33
N PHE A 111 -4.71 8.15 -2.54
CA PHE A 111 -4.04 8.10 -3.83
C PHE A 111 -3.81 6.64 -4.23
N ILE A 112 -4.13 6.31 -5.48
CA ILE A 112 -3.93 4.99 -6.08
C ILE A 112 -2.95 5.15 -7.23
N HIS A 113 -1.84 4.43 -7.20
CA HIS A 113 -0.93 4.33 -8.33
C HIS A 113 -1.60 3.50 -9.43
N ALA A 114 -1.75 4.06 -10.62
CA ALA A 114 -2.44 3.40 -11.74
C ALA A 114 -1.87 2.00 -12.00
N GLY A 115 -2.75 1.01 -11.96
CA GLY A 115 -2.42 -0.40 -12.11
C GLY A 115 -2.34 -1.20 -10.81
N ASP A 116 -2.35 -0.58 -9.63
CA ASP A 116 -2.42 -1.32 -8.36
C ASP A 116 -3.67 -2.22 -8.33
N GLU A 117 -4.77 -1.78 -8.95
CA GLU A 117 -6.05 -2.47 -9.05
C GLU A 117 -6.05 -3.71 -9.97
N PHE A 118 -5.00 -3.90 -10.76
CA PHE A 118 -4.78 -5.11 -11.56
C PHE A 118 -3.36 -5.66 -11.41
N ALA A 119 -2.78 -5.48 -10.21
CA ALA A 119 -1.50 -6.07 -9.84
C ALA A 119 -0.33 -5.65 -10.77
N ARG A 120 -0.23 -4.35 -11.12
CA ARG A 120 0.83 -3.82 -11.98
C ARG A 120 2.21 -4.21 -11.51
N THR A 121 3.04 -4.66 -12.46
CA THR A 121 4.45 -4.99 -12.24
C THR A 121 5.34 -4.21 -13.20
N LYS A 122 6.60 -3.95 -12.81
CA LYS A 122 7.64 -3.34 -13.63
C LYS A 122 8.80 -4.30 -13.76
N ILE A 123 8.88 -5.00 -14.88
CA ILE A 123 9.87 -6.06 -15.13
C ILE A 123 10.86 -5.60 -16.21
N ASN A 124 12.14 -5.67 -15.89
CA ASN A 124 13.24 -5.43 -16.84
C ASN A 124 13.34 -6.58 -17.88
N SER A 125 14.08 -6.34 -18.96
CA SER A 125 14.29 -7.35 -20.01
C SER A 125 15.01 -8.61 -19.54
N ASP A 126 15.75 -8.53 -18.42
CA ASP A 126 16.43 -9.66 -17.77
C ASP A 126 15.54 -10.40 -16.74
N GLY A 127 14.27 -10.00 -16.60
CA GLY A 127 13.31 -10.59 -15.68
C GLY A 127 13.36 -10.04 -14.25
N THR A 128 14.26 -9.12 -13.94
CA THR A 128 14.32 -8.50 -12.61
C THR A 128 13.26 -7.42 -12.44
N LEU A 129 12.82 -7.20 -11.20
CA LEU A 129 11.86 -6.13 -10.86
C LEU A 129 12.56 -4.77 -10.82
N ASN A 130 11.92 -3.75 -11.40
CA ASN A 130 12.51 -2.41 -11.51
C ASN A 130 11.94 -1.47 -10.44
N HIS A 131 12.81 -0.96 -9.55
CA HIS A 131 12.45 0.02 -8.52
C HIS A 131 12.69 1.48 -8.93
N ASN A 132 13.49 1.69 -9.99
CA ASN A 132 13.89 3.03 -10.43
C ASN A 132 13.65 3.20 -11.93
N SER A 133 12.38 3.22 -12.31
CA SER A 133 11.94 3.12 -13.70
C SER A 133 11.72 4.47 -14.41
N TYR A 134 12.16 5.60 -13.84
CA TYR A 134 11.86 6.93 -14.37
C TYR A 134 12.33 7.15 -15.81
N ASN A 135 13.42 6.52 -16.22
CA ASN A 135 13.97 6.55 -17.58
C ASN A 135 13.97 5.18 -18.28
N ALA A 136 13.24 4.22 -17.73
CA ALA A 136 13.09 2.91 -18.33
C ALA A 136 12.17 2.97 -19.58
N PRO A 137 12.33 2.03 -20.53
CA PRO A 137 11.50 2.00 -21.73
C PRO A 137 10.02 1.74 -21.43
N ASP A 138 9.16 2.02 -22.41
CA ASP A 138 7.72 1.80 -22.31
C ASP A 138 7.34 0.36 -21.96
N SER A 139 8.14 -0.61 -22.41
CA SER A 139 7.96 -2.03 -22.06
C SER A 139 7.94 -2.29 -20.55
N VAL A 140 8.66 -1.48 -19.76
CA VAL A 140 8.70 -1.53 -18.29
C VAL A 140 7.58 -0.69 -17.67
N ASN A 141 7.36 0.51 -18.22
CA ASN A 141 6.47 1.50 -17.61
C ASN A 141 5.00 1.40 -18.06
N LYS A 142 4.70 0.63 -19.09
CA LYS A 142 3.32 0.47 -19.61
C LYS A 142 2.33 0.00 -18.54
N LEU A 143 1.07 0.34 -18.74
CA LEU A 143 -0.07 -0.28 -18.06
C LEU A 143 -0.50 -1.49 -18.88
N ASP A 144 -0.20 -2.68 -18.40
CA ASP A 144 -0.56 -3.93 -19.07
C ASP A 144 -1.99 -4.35 -18.70
N TYR A 145 -2.96 -3.87 -19.44
CA TYR A 145 -4.39 -4.17 -19.22
C TYR A 145 -4.76 -5.64 -19.43
N SER A 146 -3.91 -6.48 -20.05
CA SER A 146 -4.18 -7.92 -20.13
C SER A 146 -4.24 -8.58 -18.74
N ARG A 147 -3.60 -7.97 -17.75
CA ARG A 147 -3.64 -8.43 -16.35
C ARG A 147 -5.04 -8.30 -15.70
N LEU A 148 -5.93 -7.47 -16.26
CA LEU A 148 -7.32 -7.38 -15.81
C LEU A 148 -8.08 -8.70 -15.96
N GLU A 149 -7.75 -9.55 -16.94
CA GLU A 149 -8.38 -10.87 -17.06
C GLU A 149 -8.06 -11.75 -15.85
N LYS A 150 -6.79 -11.76 -15.44
CA LYS A 150 -6.34 -12.57 -14.30
C LYS A 150 -6.75 -11.99 -12.94
N TYR A 151 -6.74 -10.67 -12.80
CA TYR A 151 -6.93 -9.95 -11.55
C TYR A 151 -8.22 -9.10 -11.54
N SER A 152 -9.25 -9.51 -12.29
CA SER A 152 -10.53 -8.81 -12.37
C SER A 152 -11.21 -8.67 -11.01
N ASP A 153 -11.05 -9.65 -10.13
CA ASP A 153 -11.59 -9.64 -8.76
C ASP A 153 -10.90 -8.60 -7.87
N VAL A 154 -9.63 -8.23 -8.15
CA VAL A 154 -8.93 -7.12 -7.49
C VAL A 154 -9.52 -5.80 -7.96
N ALA A 155 -9.69 -5.63 -9.27
CA ALA A 155 -10.25 -4.40 -9.84
C ALA A 155 -11.69 -4.14 -9.34
N GLU A 156 -12.54 -5.17 -9.29
CA GLU A 156 -13.90 -5.05 -8.75
C GLU A 156 -13.87 -4.72 -7.23
N TYR A 157 -12.91 -5.25 -6.48
CA TYR A 157 -12.74 -4.91 -5.07
C TYR A 157 -12.38 -3.42 -4.87
N TYR A 158 -11.42 -2.88 -5.65
CA TYR A 158 -11.09 -1.45 -5.63
C TYR A 158 -12.30 -0.58 -5.98
N LYS A 159 -13.05 -0.97 -7.01
CA LYS A 159 -14.28 -0.29 -7.40
C LYS A 159 -15.31 -0.27 -6.27
N GLY A 160 -15.53 -1.40 -5.61
CA GLY A 160 -16.41 -1.48 -4.44
C GLY A 160 -15.99 -0.58 -3.29
N LEU A 161 -14.69 -0.52 -2.97
CA LEU A 161 -14.17 0.38 -1.94
C LEU A 161 -14.30 1.86 -2.30
N ILE A 162 -14.11 2.21 -3.57
CA ILE A 162 -14.32 3.59 -4.05
C ILE A 162 -15.79 3.99 -3.89
N GLU A 163 -16.72 3.12 -4.28
CA GLU A 163 -18.16 3.38 -4.09
C GLU A 163 -18.53 3.46 -2.60
N PHE A 164 -17.99 2.56 -1.77
CA PHE A 164 -18.15 2.63 -0.32
C PHE A 164 -17.69 3.98 0.23
N ARG A 165 -16.47 4.43 -0.14
CA ARG A 165 -15.94 5.72 0.29
C ARG A 165 -16.80 6.90 -0.16
N LYS A 166 -17.36 6.87 -1.38
CA LYS A 166 -18.27 7.90 -1.88
C LYS A 166 -19.56 8.01 -1.07
N GLN A 167 -20.05 6.88 -0.58
CA GLN A 167 -21.29 6.81 0.22
C GLN A 167 -21.09 7.20 1.69
N HIS A 168 -19.82 7.24 2.18
CA HIS A 168 -19.50 7.53 3.59
C HIS A 168 -18.74 8.84 3.71
N GLU A 169 -19.46 9.92 4.02
CA GLU A 169 -18.88 11.27 4.15
C GLU A 169 -17.78 11.33 5.21
N SER A 170 -17.93 10.60 6.34
CA SER A 170 -16.93 10.53 7.40
C SER A 170 -15.54 10.11 6.95
N LEU A 171 -15.40 9.42 5.82
CA LEU A 171 -14.09 9.06 5.24
C LEU A 171 -13.50 10.18 4.36
N ARG A 172 -14.25 11.24 4.10
CA ARG A 172 -13.89 12.31 3.16
C ARG A 172 -13.78 13.70 3.80
N MET A 173 -13.98 13.77 5.12
CA MET A 173 -13.87 15.01 5.89
C MET A 173 -12.44 15.37 6.21
#